data_7c059d2db841196d3657f86fadab600b
#
_entry.id   7c059d2db841196d3657f86fadab600b
#
_cell.length_a   1.000
_cell.length_b   1.000
_cell.length_c   1.000
_cell.angle_alpha   90.00
_cell.angle_beta   90.00
_cell.angle_gamma   90.00
#
_symmetry.space_group_name_H-M   'P 1'
#
loop_
_entity.id
_entity.type
_entity.pdbx_description
1 polymer ?
#
loop_
_entity_poly.entity_id
_entity_poly.type
_entity_poly.pdbx_seq_one_letter_code
_entity_poly.pdbx_strand_id
1 'polypeptide(L)'
;MKKKLSMMLLAFVVAVTSFTAIDLVNNKAEAKDWVKKGQIWSTHYHSGSFKNYTYSPTFHIYYPGQGTWANITANGTGSGKITATLQQKTNKGWKNVKTFYATKKGSTNLNYKQASKSYKTTYRFKFTNTGTKKTISYTFWATY
;
A
#
# COMPACT_ATOMS: atom_id res chain seq x y z
N MET A 1 16.91 24.59 43.76
CA MET A 1 15.68 24.01 43.15
C MET A 1 15.48 24.33 41.68
N LYS A 2 15.77 25.55 41.17
CA LYS A 2 15.57 25.92 39.73
C LYS A 2 16.38 25.09 38.73
N LYS A 3 17.62 24.67 39.04
CA LYS A 3 18.46 23.86 38.14
C LYS A 3 17.95 22.43 37.94
N LYS A 4 17.34 21.81 38.96
CA LYS A 4 16.82 20.45 38.87
C LYS A 4 15.53 20.38 38.00
N LEU A 5 14.72 21.45 38.04
CA LEU A 5 13.50 21.55 37.25
C LEU A 5 13.81 21.70 35.74
N SER A 6 14.86 22.48 35.42
CA SER A 6 15.33 22.68 34.05
C SER A 6 15.86 21.37 33.41
N MET A 7 16.60 20.56 34.22
CA MET A 7 17.09 19.26 33.73
C MET A 7 15.96 18.25 33.52
N MET A 8 14.93 18.28 34.35
CA MET A 8 13.79 17.39 34.23
C MET A 8 12.92 17.75 33.01
N LEU A 9 12.78 19.05 32.73
CA LEU A 9 12.08 19.53 31.55
C LEU A 9 12.82 19.17 30.24
N LEU A 10 14.15 19.25 30.23
CA LEU A 10 14.98 18.90 29.09
C LEU A 10 14.92 17.38 28.80
N ALA A 11 14.93 16.54 29.86
CA ALA A 11 14.80 15.11 29.71
C ALA A 11 13.41 14.71 29.15
N PHE A 12 12.36 15.43 29.54
CA PHE A 12 11.01 15.20 29.06
C PHE A 12 10.85 15.61 27.58
N VAL A 13 11.45 16.73 27.17
CA VAL A 13 11.44 17.19 25.77
C VAL A 13 12.21 16.23 24.88
N VAL A 14 13.37 15.72 25.33
CA VAL A 14 14.14 14.71 24.58
C VAL A 14 13.38 13.40 24.47
N ALA A 15 12.67 12.96 25.52
CA ALA A 15 11.85 11.75 25.46
C ALA A 15 10.66 11.88 24.49
N VAL A 16 9.98 13.04 24.47
CA VAL A 16 8.84 13.29 23.56
C VAL A 16 9.31 13.42 22.11
N THR A 17 10.46 14.07 21.87
CA THR A 17 11.01 14.16 20.49
C THR A 17 11.54 12.82 19.99
N SER A 18 12.03 11.95 20.89
CA SER A 18 12.46 10.59 20.52
C SER A 18 11.27 9.70 20.11
N PHE A 19 10.13 9.84 20.79
CA PHE A 19 8.91 9.11 20.43
C PHE A 19 8.34 9.55 19.08
N THR A 20 8.32 10.84 18.79
CA THR A 20 7.84 11.34 17.49
C THR A 20 8.79 10.99 16.34
N ALA A 21 10.09 10.93 16.56
CA ALA A 21 11.05 10.50 15.54
C ALA A 21 10.97 9.00 15.24
N ILE A 22 10.67 8.16 16.25
CA ILE A 22 10.48 6.72 16.05
C ILE A 22 9.18 6.44 15.27
N ASP A 23 8.10 7.19 15.54
CA ASP A 23 6.85 7.05 14.78
C ASP A 23 6.98 7.53 13.33
N LEU A 24 7.78 8.56 13.04
CA LEU A 24 8.04 9.04 11.69
C LEU A 24 8.94 8.09 10.88
N VAL A 25 9.85 7.36 11.53
CA VAL A 25 10.72 6.37 10.86
C VAL A 25 9.97 5.04 10.66
N ASN A 26 9.05 4.67 11.55
CA ASN A 26 8.25 3.45 11.44
C ASN A 26 7.02 3.61 10.53
N ASN A 27 6.64 4.83 10.15
CA ASN A 27 5.58 5.08 9.16
C ASN A 27 6.02 4.98 7.69
N LYS A 28 7.27 4.66 7.40
CA LYS A 28 7.54 3.82 6.23
C LYS A 28 7.03 2.43 6.61
N ALA A 29 5.75 2.19 6.35
CA ALA A 29 5.18 0.86 6.43
C ALA A 29 5.95 -0.02 5.44
N GLU A 30 7.08 -0.55 5.87
CA GLU A 30 7.52 -1.82 5.36
C GLU A 30 6.31 -2.74 5.57
N ALA A 31 5.72 -3.17 4.48
CA ALA A 31 4.76 -4.26 4.51
C ALA A 31 5.53 -5.45 5.11
N LYS A 32 5.52 -5.55 6.44
CA LYS A 32 6.01 -6.73 7.13
C LYS A 32 5.12 -7.85 6.63
N ASP A 33 5.70 -8.78 5.89
CA ASP A 33 5.08 -10.03 5.51
C ASP A 33 4.67 -10.78 6.79
N TRP A 34 3.44 -10.52 7.24
CA TRP A 34 2.83 -11.25 8.34
C TRP A 34 2.34 -12.61 7.84
N VAL A 35 3.28 -13.40 7.31
CA VAL A 35 2.97 -14.80 7.00
C VAL A 35 2.96 -15.57 8.30
N LYS A 36 1.80 -15.73 8.93
CA LYS A 36 1.62 -16.77 9.94
C LYS A 36 1.76 -18.13 9.24
N LYS A 37 2.79 -18.88 9.65
CA LYS A 37 3.03 -20.23 9.16
C LYS A 37 1.73 -21.04 9.22
N GLY A 38 1.22 -21.51 8.08
CA GLY A 38 -0.03 -22.26 7.98
C GLY A 38 -1.28 -21.48 7.59
N GLN A 39 -1.21 -20.15 7.36
CA GLN A 39 -2.32 -19.40 6.79
C GLN A 39 -2.20 -19.36 5.26
N ILE A 40 -3.28 -19.75 4.58
CA ILE A 40 -3.39 -19.70 3.12
C ILE A 40 -3.65 -18.27 2.63
N TRP A 41 -4.06 -17.36 3.54
CA TRP A 41 -4.45 -15.98 3.25
C TRP A 41 -3.83 -15.02 4.25
N SER A 42 -3.12 -14.01 3.75
CA SER A 42 -2.64 -12.90 4.56
C SER A 42 -3.10 -11.57 3.99
N THR A 43 -3.41 -10.62 4.88
CA THR A 43 -3.79 -9.26 4.48
C THR A 43 -2.61 -8.34 4.70
N HIS A 44 -2.24 -7.62 3.64
CA HIS A 44 -1.14 -6.68 3.62
C HIS A 44 -1.68 -5.27 3.40
N TYR A 45 -1.21 -4.33 4.21
CA TYR A 45 -1.61 -2.93 4.16
C TYR A 45 -0.46 -2.06 3.67
N HIS A 46 -0.78 -1.07 2.87
CA HIS A 46 0.16 -0.08 2.38
C HIS A 46 -0.53 1.28 2.25
N SER A 47 0.12 2.35 2.74
CA SER A 47 -0.39 3.71 2.67
C SER A 47 0.63 4.61 2.01
N GLY A 48 0.17 5.68 1.36
CA GLY A 48 1.03 6.64 0.73
C GLY A 48 0.28 7.76 0.05
N SER A 49 1.00 8.51 -0.77
CA SER A 49 0.41 9.54 -1.63
C SER A 49 1.11 9.61 -2.98
N PHE A 50 0.39 10.03 -4.01
CA PHE A 50 0.95 10.19 -5.35
C PHE A 50 0.22 11.30 -6.13
N LYS A 51 0.93 11.92 -7.06
CA LYS A 51 0.39 12.93 -7.97
C LYS A 51 0.13 12.35 -9.36
N ASN A 52 1.06 11.60 -9.90
CA ASN A 52 0.98 11.01 -11.23
C ASN A 52 0.68 9.50 -11.16
N TYR A 53 1.57 8.73 -10.57
CA TYR A 53 1.41 7.30 -10.37
C TYR A 53 2.22 6.80 -9.19
N THR A 54 1.87 5.61 -8.70
CA THR A 54 2.62 4.85 -7.71
C THR A 54 2.41 3.35 -7.94
N TYR A 55 3.17 2.52 -7.23
CA TYR A 55 3.01 1.07 -7.25
C TYR A 55 2.66 0.56 -5.84
N SER A 56 1.87 -0.49 -5.78
CA SER A 56 1.75 -1.29 -4.56
C SER A 56 3.06 -2.07 -4.30
N PRO A 57 3.29 -2.56 -3.09
CA PRO A 57 4.21 -3.67 -2.88
C PRO A 57 3.89 -4.84 -3.80
N THR A 58 4.88 -5.68 -4.08
CA THR A 58 4.67 -6.93 -4.81
C THR A 58 4.03 -7.97 -3.89
N PHE A 59 3.20 -8.83 -4.46
CA PHE A 59 2.58 -9.95 -3.76
C PHE A 59 2.57 -11.20 -4.65
N HIS A 60 2.34 -12.35 -4.02
CA HIS A 60 2.34 -13.63 -4.71
C HIS A 60 0.97 -14.29 -4.63
N ILE A 61 0.51 -14.85 -5.74
CA ILE A 61 -0.60 -15.80 -5.77
C ILE A 61 0.01 -17.18 -5.96
N TYR A 62 -0.16 -18.05 -4.97
CA TYR A 62 0.58 -19.31 -4.90
C TYR A 62 -0.10 -20.45 -5.65
N TYR A 63 -1.41 -20.43 -5.82
CA TYR A 63 -2.15 -21.55 -6.41
C TYR A 63 -2.90 -21.16 -7.67
N PRO A 64 -2.97 -22.05 -8.67
CA PRO A 64 -3.81 -21.85 -9.86
C PRO A 64 -5.27 -21.62 -9.47
N GLY A 65 -5.90 -20.64 -10.11
CA GLY A 65 -7.29 -20.30 -9.85
C GLY A 65 -7.57 -19.58 -8.54
N GLN A 66 -6.55 -19.38 -7.68
CA GLN A 66 -6.65 -18.55 -6.49
C GLN A 66 -6.83 -17.08 -6.91
N GLY A 67 -7.59 -16.32 -6.13
CA GLY A 67 -7.79 -14.90 -6.33
C GLY A 67 -7.00 -14.07 -5.34
N THR A 68 -7.07 -12.76 -5.49
CA THR A 68 -6.76 -11.77 -4.47
C THR A 68 -7.97 -10.91 -4.24
N TRP A 69 -8.26 -10.61 -2.98
CA TRP A 69 -9.16 -9.54 -2.61
C TRP A 69 -8.30 -8.32 -2.31
N ALA A 70 -8.57 -7.25 -3.01
CA ALA A 70 -7.83 -6.02 -2.83
C ALA A 70 -8.78 -4.82 -2.81
N ASN A 71 -8.37 -3.78 -2.13
CA ASN A 71 -9.12 -2.54 -2.05
C ASN A 71 -8.16 -1.35 -2.01
N ILE A 72 -8.57 -0.27 -2.64
CA ILE A 72 -7.94 1.04 -2.48
C ILE A 72 -8.97 2.01 -1.90
N THR A 73 -8.62 2.65 -0.80
CA THR A 73 -9.36 3.79 -0.25
C THR A 73 -8.55 5.04 -0.51
N ALA A 74 -9.07 5.93 -1.32
CA ALA A 74 -8.39 7.14 -1.75
C ALA A 74 -9.04 8.40 -1.15
N ASN A 75 -8.22 9.41 -0.88
CA ASN A 75 -8.64 10.74 -0.48
C ASN A 75 -7.92 11.78 -1.33
N GLY A 76 -8.55 12.17 -2.40
CA GLY A 76 -8.08 13.17 -3.35
C GLY A 76 -9.21 14.02 -3.89
N THR A 77 -8.85 15.07 -4.60
CA THR A 77 -9.79 16.02 -5.20
C THR A 77 -9.53 16.17 -6.70
N GLY A 78 -10.48 16.79 -7.40
CA GLY A 78 -10.42 17.05 -8.83
C GLY A 78 -11.07 15.98 -9.68
N SER A 79 -11.18 16.26 -10.97
CA SER A 79 -11.82 15.38 -11.96
C SER A 79 -10.96 14.14 -12.30
N GLY A 80 -11.59 13.16 -12.92
CA GLY A 80 -10.96 11.93 -13.38
C GLY A 80 -11.03 10.80 -12.34
N LYS A 81 -10.28 9.75 -12.58
CA LYS A 81 -10.29 8.51 -11.80
C LYS A 81 -8.86 8.08 -11.44
N ILE A 82 -8.73 7.08 -10.60
CA ILE A 82 -7.50 6.31 -10.45
C ILE A 82 -7.64 5.09 -11.35
N THR A 83 -6.72 4.93 -12.30
CA THR A 83 -6.59 3.68 -13.06
C THR A 83 -5.68 2.74 -12.28
N ALA A 84 -6.24 1.65 -11.75
CA ALA A 84 -5.50 0.62 -11.04
C ALA A 84 -5.24 -0.55 -11.98
N THR A 85 -4.01 -0.67 -12.48
CA THR A 85 -3.59 -1.73 -13.40
C THR A 85 -2.88 -2.82 -12.62
N LEU A 86 -3.48 -4.01 -12.57
CA LEU A 86 -2.81 -5.20 -12.06
C LEU A 86 -1.77 -5.66 -13.08
N GLN A 87 -0.54 -5.83 -12.62
CA GLN A 87 0.60 -6.27 -13.43
C GLN A 87 1.16 -7.58 -12.88
N GLN A 88 1.46 -8.51 -13.78
CA GLN A 88 2.11 -9.78 -13.51
C GLN A 88 3.60 -9.69 -13.88
N LYS A 89 4.48 -10.20 -13.01
CA LYS A 89 5.90 -10.34 -13.33
C LYS A 89 6.11 -11.49 -14.31
N THR A 90 6.87 -11.22 -15.36
CA THR A 90 7.30 -12.20 -16.37
C THR A 90 8.81 -12.12 -16.55
N ASN A 91 9.41 -13.03 -17.31
CA ASN A 91 10.82 -12.96 -17.69
C ASN A 91 11.17 -11.73 -18.55
N LYS A 92 10.17 -11.18 -19.27
CA LYS A 92 10.30 -9.95 -20.08
C LYS A 92 9.91 -8.66 -19.33
N GLY A 93 9.65 -8.73 -18.02
CA GLY A 93 9.25 -7.59 -17.21
C GLY A 93 7.81 -7.69 -16.72
N TRP A 94 7.15 -6.54 -16.53
CA TRP A 94 5.80 -6.45 -16.01
C TRP A 94 4.77 -6.41 -17.15
N LYS A 95 3.83 -7.36 -17.15
CA LYS A 95 2.73 -7.46 -18.12
C LYS A 95 1.42 -7.00 -17.44
N ASN A 96 0.68 -6.11 -18.10
CA ASN A 96 -0.66 -5.73 -17.64
C ASN A 96 -1.62 -6.91 -17.78
N VAL A 97 -2.37 -7.21 -16.74
CA VAL A 97 -3.30 -8.35 -16.67
C VAL A 97 -4.74 -7.87 -16.64
N LYS A 98 -5.03 -6.88 -15.81
CA LYS A 98 -6.37 -6.32 -15.64
C LYS A 98 -6.29 -4.85 -15.24
N THR A 99 -7.28 -4.08 -15.68
CA THR A 99 -7.44 -2.67 -15.32
C THR A 99 -8.75 -2.47 -14.57
N PHE A 100 -8.68 -1.70 -13.50
CA PHE A 100 -9.82 -1.26 -12.70
C PHE A 100 -9.85 0.26 -12.68
N TYR A 101 -11.02 0.82 -12.43
CA TYR A 101 -11.21 2.25 -12.28
C TYR A 101 -11.70 2.54 -10.87
N ALA A 102 -10.86 3.21 -10.09
CA ALA A 102 -11.17 3.60 -8.73
C ALA A 102 -11.51 5.09 -8.63
N THR A 103 -12.34 5.43 -7.66
CA THR A 103 -12.65 6.83 -7.35
C THR A 103 -11.47 7.52 -6.70
N LYS A 104 -11.35 8.84 -6.87
CA LYS A 104 -10.34 9.65 -6.17
C LYS A 104 -10.71 9.92 -4.72
N LYS A 105 -11.96 9.71 -4.34
CA LYS A 105 -12.46 9.85 -2.97
C LYS A 105 -13.36 8.66 -2.64
N GLY A 106 -12.99 7.90 -1.62
CA GLY A 106 -13.71 6.71 -1.18
C GLY A 106 -13.00 5.41 -1.51
N SER A 107 -13.71 4.32 -1.36
CA SER A 107 -13.20 2.95 -1.41
C SER A 107 -13.58 2.25 -2.72
N THR A 108 -12.69 1.46 -3.28
CA THR A 108 -12.93 0.68 -4.51
C THR A 108 -12.30 -0.70 -4.41
N ASN A 109 -13.10 -1.74 -4.68
CA ASN A 109 -12.63 -3.11 -4.73
C ASN A 109 -11.89 -3.41 -6.05
N LEU A 110 -10.77 -4.12 -5.93
CA LEU A 110 -9.86 -4.47 -7.03
C LEU A 110 -9.68 -5.99 -7.11
N ASN A 111 -10.74 -6.74 -6.88
CA ASN A 111 -10.67 -8.20 -6.76
C ASN A 111 -10.31 -8.85 -8.09
N TYR A 112 -9.42 -9.83 -8.04
CA TYR A 112 -8.92 -10.53 -9.20
C TYR A 112 -8.83 -12.03 -8.93
N LYS A 113 -9.32 -12.84 -9.86
CA LYS A 113 -9.10 -14.28 -9.89
C LYS A 113 -8.04 -14.60 -10.92
N GLN A 114 -6.96 -15.28 -10.50
CA GLN A 114 -5.86 -15.64 -11.38
C GLN A 114 -6.31 -16.62 -12.45
N ALA A 115 -6.06 -16.27 -13.71
CA ALA A 115 -6.26 -17.17 -14.86
C ALA A 115 -5.05 -18.08 -15.12
N SER A 116 -3.87 -17.73 -14.59
CA SER A 116 -2.64 -18.50 -14.75
C SER A 116 -2.76 -19.87 -14.07
N LYS A 117 -2.22 -20.89 -14.73
CA LYS A 117 -2.06 -22.24 -14.17
C LYS A 117 -0.73 -22.40 -13.40
N SER A 118 0.08 -21.34 -13.33
CA SER A 118 1.39 -21.36 -12.68
C SER A 118 1.29 -21.17 -11.17
N TYR A 119 2.11 -21.89 -10.42
CA TYR A 119 2.31 -21.66 -9.01
C TYR A 119 3.21 -20.44 -8.77
N LYS A 120 2.99 -19.77 -7.64
CA LYS A 120 3.81 -18.62 -7.18
C LYS A 120 3.99 -17.54 -8.25
N THR A 121 2.90 -17.02 -8.73
CA THR A 121 2.92 -15.90 -9.69
C THR A 121 3.00 -14.56 -8.94
N THR A 122 3.93 -13.70 -9.31
CA THR A 122 4.16 -12.40 -8.67
C THR A 122 3.35 -11.30 -9.36
N TYR A 123 2.70 -10.48 -8.58
CA TYR A 123 1.86 -9.36 -9.03
C TYR A 123 2.22 -8.07 -8.31
N ARG A 124 1.77 -6.94 -8.89
CA ARG A 124 1.66 -5.63 -8.25
C ARG A 124 0.52 -4.83 -8.89
N PHE A 125 0.04 -3.82 -8.20
CA PHE A 125 -0.80 -2.79 -8.82
C PHE A 125 0.04 -1.56 -9.20
N LYS A 126 -0.27 -0.97 -10.36
CA LYS A 126 0.14 0.38 -10.73
C LYS A 126 -1.09 1.28 -10.61
N PHE A 127 -1.05 2.26 -9.72
CA PHE A 127 -2.10 3.26 -9.56
C PHE A 127 -1.71 4.52 -10.34
N THR A 128 -2.51 4.92 -11.30
CA THR A 128 -2.27 6.10 -12.13
C THR A 128 -3.41 7.10 -11.92
N ASN A 129 -3.05 8.33 -11.55
CA ASN A 129 -3.99 9.43 -11.41
C ASN A 129 -4.31 9.99 -12.80
N THR A 130 -5.57 9.91 -13.24
CA THR A 130 -6.06 10.47 -14.50
C THR A 130 -6.86 11.75 -14.26
N GLY A 131 -6.95 12.63 -15.28
CA GLY A 131 -7.60 13.94 -15.15
C GLY A 131 -6.76 14.93 -14.33
N THR A 132 -7.37 15.66 -13.40
CA THR A 132 -6.66 16.67 -12.58
C THR A 132 -5.53 16.07 -11.74
N LYS A 133 -4.31 16.56 -11.93
CA LYS A 133 -3.09 16.04 -11.29
C LYS A 133 -2.83 16.68 -9.91
N LYS A 134 -3.78 16.52 -8.99
CA LYS A 134 -3.59 16.85 -7.58
C LYS A 134 -3.09 15.60 -6.82
N THR A 135 -2.40 15.82 -5.71
CA THR A 135 -1.95 14.72 -4.84
C THR A 135 -3.13 13.96 -4.26
N ILE A 136 -3.07 12.65 -4.30
CA ILE A 136 -4.05 11.71 -3.74
C ILE A 136 -3.35 10.94 -2.63
N SER A 137 -3.88 11.01 -1.41
CA SER A 137 -3.50 10.10 -0.32
C SER A 137 -4.32 8.83 -0.45
N TYR A 138 -3.75 7.68 -0.12
CA TYR A 138 -4.44 6.40 -0.23
C TYR A 138 -3.98 5.40 0.82
N THR A 139 -4.88 4.49 1.14
CA THR A 139 -4.59 3.22 1.80
C THR A 139 -4.98 2.10 0.85
N PHE A 140 -4.08 1.17 0.65
CA PHE A 140 -4.29 -0.04 -0.14
C PHE A 140 -4.12 -1.26 0.76
N TRP A 141 -4.97 -2.27 0.58
CA TRP A 141 -4.76 -3.58 1.17
C TRP A 141 -5.06 -4.67 0.14
N ALA A 142 -4.38 -5.78 0.29
CA ALA A 142 -4.63 -6.98 -0.49
C ALA A 142 -4.51 -8.22 0.39
N THR A 143 -5.38 -9.18 0.16
CA THR A 143 -5.36 -10.51 0.78
C THR A 143 -5.10 -11.56 -0.30
N TYR A 144 -4.10 -12.40 -0.11
CA TYR A 144 -3.64 -13.42 -1.06
C TYR A 144 -2.95 -14.57 -0.39
#